data_d9bea7f590ae60daa5729828760f28e2
#
_entry.id   d9bea7f590ae60daa5729828760f28e2
#
_cell.length_a   1.000
_cell.length_b   1.000
_cell.length_c   1.000
_cell.angle_alpha   90.00
_cell.angle_beta   90.00
_cell.angle_gamma   90.00
#
_symmetry.space_group_name_H-M   'P 1'
#
loop_
_entity.id
_entity.type
_entity.pdbx_description
1 polymer ?
#
loop_
_entity_poly.entity_id
_entity_poly.type
_entity_poly.pdbx_seq_one_letter_code
_entity_poly.pdbx_strand_id
1 'polypeptide(L)'
;MILKRKYIIILLFIFNTNTSLSSDMNYDHAISVFNKIKYERNFESFDYVNPNAPKKGIIKLAERGTFDSLNQFILKGLPAIGLDNIYESLLVTSLDEPFTGYGLIAKGLKLSEDKSSITFFLNDNARWHDNKPITSHDVEWTFNTILEKGHPSYRSYYSDVKNIEIINNFTIKFHFKNNNNRELPIIIGQMKILPKHFWENKKFDSSVLTIPLGSGPYKIKEVNLGKNITYERIKSHWAAKLPVNIGHNNFDIIHYDYYRDSNVMIEALKANEYDFRSENISKEWATAYNDLNNNRNFIKEEINHELPQGMQAFIYNIRKDIFKNIELRKALALAFDFEWTNKTLFYGQYIRSNS
;
A
#
# COMPACT_ATOMS: atom_id res chain seq x y z
N MET A 1 -80.06 -19.17 38.05
CA MET A 1 -79.13 -18.16 38.30
C MET A 1 -77.72 -18.70 37.93
N ILE A 2 -77.24 -18.40 36.67
CA ILE A 2 -76.08 -19.03 36.08
C ILE A 2 -74.96 -17.98 36.12
N LEU A 3 -73.90 -18.23 36.93
CA LEU A 3 -72.71 -17.41 37.01
C LEU A 3 -71.81 -17.67 35.75
N LYS A 4 -71.60 -16.65 34.91
CA LYS A 4 -70.60 -16.69 33.81
C LYS A 4 -69.24 -16.35 34.41
N ARG A 5 -68.30 -17.31 34.41
CA ARG A 5 -66.88 -17.10 34.68
C ARG A 5 -66.23 -16.47 33.44
N LYS A 6 -65.71 -15.26 33.56
CA LYS A 6 -64.83 -14.62 32.58
C LYS A 6 -63.38 -15.08 32.83
N TYR A 7 -62.77 -15.74 31.85
CA TYR A 7 -61.33 -16.02 31.84
C TYR A 7 -60.61 -14.84 31.23
N ILE A 8 -59.73 -14.24 32.02
CA ILE A 8 -58.76 -13.21 31.53
C ILE A 8 -57.52 -13.99 31.11
N ILE A 9 -57.24 -14.01 29.81
CA ILE A 9 -56.01 -14.54 29.25
C ILE A 9 -54.98 -13.38 29.29
N ILE A 10 -53.99 -13.48 30.18
CA ILE A 10 -52.82 -12.58 30.20
C ILE A 10 -51.81 -13.14 29.20
N LEU A 11 -51.66 -12.47 28.05
CA LEU A 11 -50.59 -12.75 27.10
C LEU A 11 -49.30 -12.11 27.65
N LEU A 12 -48.41 -12.94 28.18
CA LEU A 12 -47.04 -12.51 28.52
C LEU A 12 -46.23 -12.40 27.19
N PHE A 13 -46.04 -11.19 26.73
CA PHE A 13 -45.03 -10.89 25.71
C PHE A 13 -43.62 -10.98 26.36
N ILE A 14 -42.95 -12.12 26.09
CA ILE A 14 -41.51 -12.24 26.39
C ILE A 14 -40.76 -11.46 25.31
N PHE A 15 -40.35 -10.23 25.64
CA PHE A 15 -39.36 -9.52 24.86
C PHE A 15 -38.02 -10.23 25.02
N ASN A 16 -37.66 -11.07 24.04
CA ASN A 16 -36.28 -11.50 23.88
C ASN A 16 -35.47 -10.29 23.41
N THR A 17 -34.91 -9.56 24.36
CA THR A 17 -33.80 -8.64 24.05
C THR A 17 -32.60 -9.51 23.74
N ASN A 18 -32.37 -9.76 22.44
CA ASN A 18 -31.07 -10.16 21.99
C ASN A 18 -30.11 -8.99 22.27
N THR A 19 -29.57 -8.93 23.49
CA THR A 19 -28.32 -8.22 23.71
C THR A 19 -27.26 -8.98 22.93
N SER A 20 -26.95 -8.51 21.72
CA SER A 20 -25.69 -8.87 21.09
C SER A 20 -24.61 -8.45 22.08
N LEU A 21 -24.04 -9.41 22.77
CA LEU A 21 -22.75 -9.24 23.43
C LEU A 21 -21.77 -8.88 22.29
N SER A 22 -21.58 -7.58 22.07
CA SER A 22 -20.37 -7.07 21.47
C SER A 22 -19.25 -7.62 22.38
N SER A 23 -18.61 -8.71 21.98
CA SER A 23 -17.36 -9.11 22.58
C SER A 23 -16.48 -7.88 22.46
N ASP A 24 -16.12 -7.25 23.58
CA ASP A 24 -15.13 -6.19 23.61
C ASP A 24 -13.88 -6.72 22.92
N MET A 25 -13.75 -6.40 21.62
CA MET A 25 -12.59 -6.78 20.85
C MET A 25 -11.43 -5.96 21.39
N ASN A 26 -10.57 -6.59 22.19
CA ASN A 26 -9.46 -5.96 22.87
C ASN A 26 -8.31 -5.59 21.90
N TYR A 27 -8.68 -5.08 20.70
CA TYR A 27 -7.74 -4.60 19.69
C TYR A 27 -8.36 -3.49 18.82
N ASP A 28 -7.52 -2.64 18.24
CA ASP A 28 -7.88 -1.57 17.34
C ASP A 28 -7.94 -2.08 15.89
N HIS A 29 -8.81 -1.51 15.04
CA HIS A 29 -8.93 -1.84 13.62
C HIS A 29 -7.95 -1.06 12.74
N ALA A 30 -7.37 0.01 13.27
CA ALA A 30 -6.48 0.92 12.56
C ALA A 30 -5.50 1.57 13.54
N ILE A 31 -4.44 2.16 13.03
CA ILE A 31 -3.47 2.96 13.77
C ILE A 31 -3.05 4.18 12.97
N SER A 32 -2.90 5.33 13.64
CA SER A 32 -2.39 6.57 13.06
C SER A 32 -1.26 7.15 13.90
N VAL A 33 -0.21 7.67 13.25
CA VAL A 33 0.87 8.42 13.93
C VAL A 33 0.33 9.65 14.65
N PHE A 34 -0.74 10.26 14.12
CA PHE A 34 -1.35 11.47 14.67
C PHE A 34 -2.51 11.20 15.63
N ASN A 35 -2.76 9.94 16.00
CA ASN A 35 -3.86 9.50 16.87
C ASN A 35 -5.27 9.94 16.39
N LYS A 36 -5.41 10.22 15.09
CA LYS A 36 -6.68 10.56 14.45
C LYS A 36 -6.95 9.55 13.35
N ILE A 37 -8.08 8.87 13.44
CA ILE A 37 -8.52 7.87 12.47
C ILE A 37 -9.81 8.39 11.84
N LYS A 38 -9.85 8.49 10.50
CA LYS A 38 -10.99 9.00 9.75
C LYS A 38 -12.11 7.97 9.64
N TYR A 39 -11.76 6.73 9.33
CA TYR A 39 -12.72 5.65 9.13
C TYR A 39 -12.89 4.84 10.39
N GLU A 40 -14.09 4.83 10.92
CA GLU A 40 -14.43 4.06 12.11
C GLU A 40 -14.44 2.55 11.82
N ARG A 41 -14.49 1.72 12.86
CA ARG A 41 -14.41 0.25 12.77
C ARG A 41 -15.39 -0.38 11.78
N ASN A 42 -16.56 0.22 11.61
CA ASN A 42 -17.65 -0.32 10.79
C ASN A 42 -17.77 0.37 9.42
N PHE A 43 -16.73 1.03 8.95
CA PHE A 43 -16.77 1.65 7.62
C PHE A 43 -16.97 0.58 6.54
N GLU A 44 -17.67 0.94 5.46
CA GLU A 44 -18.01 0.01 4.38
C GLU A 44 -16.99 0.05 3.24
N SER A 45 -16.42 1.23 2.96
CA SER A 45 -15.38 1.46 1.97
C SER A 45 -14.69 2.79 2.25
N PHE A 46 -13.55 3.03 1.65
CA PHE A 46 -12.96 4.36 1.65
C PHE A 46 -13.80 5.35 0.83
N ASP A 47 -13.81 6.63 1.21
CA ASP A 47 -14.63 7.67 0.56
C ASP A 47 -14.19 7.98 -0.87
N TYR A 48 -12.92 7.76 -1.19
CA TYR A 48 -12.33 8.07 -2.50
C TYR A 48 -12.54 6.97 -3.55
N VAL A 49 -13.23 5.88 -3.23
CA VAL A 49 -13.51 4.80 -4.18
C VAL A 49 -14.98 4.79 -4.62
N ASN A 50 -15.25 4.21 -5.77
CA ASN A 50 -16.60 3.82 -6.16
C ASN A 50 -16.86 2.37 -5.73
N PRO A 51 -17.65 2.11 -4.68
CA PRO A 51 -17.92 0.76 -4.21
C PRO A 51 -18.65 -0.12 -5.24
N ASN A 52 -19.36 0.51 -6.18
CA ASN A 52 -20.09 -0.14 -7.25
C ASN A 52 -19.32 -0.22 -8.58
N ALA A 53 -18.02 0.07 -8.55
CA ALA A 53 -17.19 -0.02 -9.75
C ALA A 53 -17.24 -1.43 -10.36
N PRO A 54 -17.43 -1.57 -11.68
CA PRO A 54 -17.54 -2.87 -12.32
C PRO A 54 -16.22 -3.64 -12.24
N LYS A 55 -16.30 -4.92 -11.91
CA LYS A 55 -15.15 -5.83 -11.80
C LYS A 55 -14.93 -6.58 -13.11
N LYS A 56 -14.38 -5.92 -14.13
CA LYS A 56 -14.16 -6.50 -15.47
C LYS A 56 -13.15 -5.73 -16.31
N GLY A 57 -12.78 -6.31 -17.43
CA GLY A 57 -12.01 -5.64 -18.46
C GLY A 57 -10.49 -5.70 -18.25
N ILE A 58 -9.81 -5.01 -19.13
CA ILE A 58 -8.35 -4.95 -19.20
C ILE A 58 -7.94 -3.49 -19.07
N ILE A 59 -6.91 -3.22 -18.29
CA ILE A 59 -6.18 -1.95 -18.30
C ILE A 59 -4.78 -2.20 -18.87
N LYS A 60 -4.40 -1.44 -19.87
CA LYS A 60 -3.06 -1.40 -20.42
C LYS A 60 -2.31 -0.21 -19.85
N LEU A 61 -1.13 -0.45 -19.35
CA LEU A 61 -0.26 0.53 -18.72
C LEU A 61 1.11 0.52 -19.38
N ALA A 62 1.85 1.57 -19.17
CA ALA A 62 3.20 1.70 -19.73
C ALA A 62 4.22 1.91 -18.61
N GLU A 63 5.41 1.33 -18.78
CA GLU A 63 6.55 1.57 -17.89
C GLU A 63 7.80 1.88 -18.72
N ARG A 64 8.69 2.70 -18.16
CA ARG A 64 9.94 3.07 -18.83
C ARG A 64 11.06 2.12 -18.48
N GLY A 65 11.84 1.73 -19.50
CA GLY A 65 13.05 0.91 -19.32
C GLY A 65 12.81 -0.57 -19.60
N THR A 66 13.16 -1.42 -18.66
CA THR A 66 13.12 -2.88 -18.79
C THR A 66 13.06 -3.52 -17.40
N PHE A 67 12.84 -4.83 -17.33
CA PHE A 67 12.95 -5.62 -16.11
C PHE A 67 13.60 -6.97 -16.37
N ASP A 68 14.26 -7.50 -15.37
CA ASP A 68 14.89 -8.83 -15.39
C ASP A 68 14.68 -9.62 -14.09
N SER A 69 13.78 -9.13 -13.22
CA SER A 69 13.47 -9.76 -11.94
C SER A 69 11.96 -9.77 -11.65
N LEU A 70 11.50 -10.88 -11.06
CA LEU A 70 10.17 -11.03 -10.47
C LEU A 70 10.22 -11.01 -8.92
N ASN A 71 11.36 -10.65 -8.36
CA ASN A 71 11.55 -10.52 -6.92
C ASN A 71 11.94 -9.08 -6.57
N GLN A 72 10.98 -8.33 -6.03
CA GLN A 72 11.15 -6.92 -5.66
C GLN A 72 11.85 -6.71 -4.30
N PHE A 73 12.08 -7.77 -3.54
CA PHE A 73 12.59 -7.68 -2.16
C PHE A 73 14.11 -7.71 -2.08
N ILE A 74 14.78 -8.06 -3.14
CA ILE A 74 16.25 -8.24 -3.18
C ILE A 74 16.93 -7.12 -3.97
N LEU A 75 18.23 -6.94 -3.76
CA LEU A 75 19.02 -5.94 -4.48
C LEU A 75 19.32 -6.35 -5.92
N LYS A 76 19.29 -7.65 -6.23
CA LYS A 76 19.70 -8.19 -7.52
C LYS A 76 18.58 -8.08 -8.55
N GLY A 77 18.90 -7.52 -9.72
CA GLY A 77 17.98 -7.35 -10.84
C GLY A 77 17.13 -6.09 -10.77
N LEU A 78 16.41 -5.84 -11.85
CA LEU A 78 15.42 -4.77 -11.97
C LEU A 78 14.03 -5.40 -11.87
N PRO A 79 13.28 -5.16 -10.78
CA PRO A 79 11.98 -5.79 -10.59
C PRO A 79 10.95 -5.28 -11.60
N ALA A 80 10.07 -6.17 -12.05
CA ALA A 80 8.93 -5.80 -12.87
C ALA A 80 7.99 -4.87 -12.10
N ILE A 81 7.39 -3.92 -12.80
CA ILE A 81 6.32 -3.07 -12.24
C ILE A 81 5.08 -3.92 -11.90
N GLY A 82 4.33 -3.53 -10.88
CA GLY A 82 3.07 -4.17 -10.51
C GLY A 82 3.19 -5.42 -9.63
N LEU A 83 4.41 -5.85 -9.24
CA LEU A 83 4.62 -6.99 -8.33
C LEU A 83 3.96 -6.78 -6.95
N ASP A 84 3.74 -5.53 -6.53
CA ASP A 84 3.03 -5.20 -5.29
C ASP A 84 1.59 -5.74 -5.25
N ASN A 85 0.95 -5.90 -6.41
CA ASN A 85 -0.40 -6.45 -6.51
C ASN A 85 -0.50 -7.95 -6.15
N ILE A 86 0.64 -8.64 -6.08
CA ILE A 86 0.71 -10.08 -5.77
C ILE A 86 0.65 -10.33 -4.27
N TYR A 87 1.09 -9.36 -3.46
CA TYR A 87 1.27 -9.53 -2.03
C TYR A 87 0.40 -8.58 -1.24
N GLU A 88 -0.05 -9.03 -0.09
CA GLU A 88 -0.69 -8.17 0.89
C GLU A 88 0.23 -7.91 2.10
N SER A 89 -0.06 -6.83 2.80
CA SER A 89 0.61 -6.41 4.03
C SER A 89 -0.29 -6.65 5.23
N LEU A 90 0.25 -6.49 6.43
CA LEU A 90 -0.54 -6.58 7.66
C LEU A 90 -1.62 -5.49 7.71
N LEU A 91 -1.25 -4.27 7.29
CA LEU A 91 -2.14 -3.11 7.21
C LEU A 91 -2.10 -2.52 5.80
N VAL A 92 -3.17 -1.86 5.39
CA VAL A 92 -3.23 -1.03 4.19
C VAL A 92 -3.33 0.45 4.58
N THR A 93 -2.63 1.31 3.86
CA THR A 93 -2.65 2.76 4.08
C THR A 93 -3.85 3.38 3.35
N SER A 94 -4.54 4.31 3.98
CA SER A 94 -5.54 5.13 3.30
C SER A 94 -4.86 6.19 2.43
N LEU A 95 -5.44 6.51 1.26
CA LEU A 95 -4.93 7.53 0.35
C LEU A 95 -5.36 8.96 0.72
N ASP A 96 -6.28 9.11 1.65
CA ASP A 96 -6.83 10.39 2.13
C ASP A 96 -6.55 10.64 3.62
N GLU A 97 -5.70 9.81 4.24
CA GLU A 97 -5.20 9.99 5.61
C GLU A 97 -3.71 9.70 5.66
N PRO A 98 -2.84 10.69 5.75
CA PRO A 98 -1.42 10.45 5.86
C PRO A 98 -1.08 9.68 7.15
N PHE A 99 -0.16 8.74 7.04
CA PHE A 99 0.38 7.97 8.17
C PHE A 99 -0.67 7.21 9.00
N THR A 100 -1.73 6.71 8.34
CA THR A 100 -2.76 5.87 8.95
C THR A 100 -2.82 4.52 8.23
N GLY A 101 -2.85 3.42 9.00
CA GLY A 101 -2.94 2.06 8.49
C GLY A 101 -4.17 1.33 9.04
N TYR A 102 -4.92 0.68 8.16
CA TYR A 102 -6.13 -0.11 8.45
C TYR A 102 -5.85 -1.60 8.30
N GLY A 103 -6.54 -2.42 9.05
CA GLY A 103 -6.35 -3.86 9.04
C GLY A 103 -6.60 -4.51 7.67
N LEU A 104 -5.69 -5.42 7.25
CA LEU A 104 -5.79 -6.23 6.04
C LEU A 104 -5.49 -7.69 6.39
N ILE A 105 -4.23 -8.20 6.27
CA ILE A 105 -3.87 -9.52 6.82
C ILE A 105 -4.08 -9.53 8.34
N ALA A 106 -3.76 -8.44 9.03
CA ALA A 106 -4.15 -8.26 10.42
C ALA A 106 -5.60 -7.72 10.48
N LYS A 107 -6.52 -8.45 11.11
CA LYS A 107 -7.88 -7.96 11.40
C LYS A 107 -7.91 -6.89 12.48
N GLY A 108 -6.81 -6.73 13.21
CA GLY A 108 -6.61 -5.70 14.22
C GLY A 108 -5.23 -5.73 14.82
N LEU A 109 -4.97 -4.76 15.67
CA LEU A 109 -3.69 -4.55 16.32
C LEU A 109 -3.85 -3.97 17.74
N LYS A 110 -2.81 -4.08 18.55
CA LYS A 110 -2.76 -3.42 19.84
C LYS A 110 -1.36 -2.88 20.09
N LEU A 111 -1.24 -1.57 20.15
CA LEU A 111 -0.03 -0.90 20.64
C LEU A 111 -0.01 -0.94 22.17
N SER A 112 1.12 -1.30 22.78
CA SER A 112 1.24 -1.24 24.24
C SER A 112 1.15 0.20 24.77
N GLU A 113 0.69 0.39 26.00
CA GLU A 113 0.52 1.73 26.61
C GLU A 113 1.83 2.51 26.65
N ASP A 114 2.93 1.83 26.94
CA ASP A 114 4.29 2.39 26.94
C ASP A 114 4.92 2.51 25.54
N LYS A 115 4.18 2.09 24.48
CA LYS A 115 4.61 2.09 23.07
C LYS A 115 5.90 1.30 22.80
N SER A 116 6.21 0.33 23.65
CA SER A 116 7.39 -0.54 23.54
C SER A 116 7.16 -1.76 22.65
N SER A 117 5.91 -2.01 22.25
CA SER A 117 5.56 -3.19 21.42
C SER A 117 4.23 -2.99 20.69
N ILE A 118 4.08 -3.71 19.58
CA ILE A 118 2.81 -3.84 18.87
C ILE A 118 2.45 -5.30 18.67
N THR A 119 1.18 -5.64 18.89
CA THR A 119 0.62 -6.97 18.63
C THR A 119 -0.33 -6.89 17.45
N PHE A 120 -0.16 -7.77 16.46
CA PHE A 120 -1.08 -7.94 15.34
C PHE A 120 -1.89 -9.21 15.52
N PHE A 121 -3.20 -9.10 15.31
CA PHE A 121 -4.15 -10.21 15.32
C PHE A 121 -4.52 -10.53 13.88
N LEU A 122 -4.01 -11.63 13.35
CA LEU A 122 -4.19 -11.99 11.94
C LEU A 122 -5.62 -12.45 11.66
N ASN A 123 -6.06 -12.23 10.45
CA ASN A 123 -7.34 -12.71 9.96
C ASN A 123 -7.24 -14.21 9.66
N ASP A 124 -7.98 -15.01 10.37
CA ASP A 124 -8.05 -16.48 10.20
C ASP A 124 -8.62 -16.92 8.84
N ASN A 125 -9.25 -16.01 8.08
CA ASN A 125 -9.63 -16.21 6.69
C ASN A 125 -8.58 -15.82 5.67
N ALA A 126 -7.45 -15.23 6.08
CA ALA A 126 -6.37 -14.85 5.17
C ALA A 126 -5.72 -16.09 4.53
N ARG A 127 -5.56 -16.06 3.20
CA ARG A 127 -5.10 -17.21 2.41
C ARG A 127 -4.08 -16.80 1.36
N TRP A 128 -3.15 -17.70 1.14
CA TRP A 128 -2.27 -17.67 -0.03
C TRP A 128 -3.04 -18.09 -1.28
N HIS A 129 -2.48 -17.83 -2.48
CA HIS A 129 -3.09 -18.23 -3.75
C HIS A 129 -3.25 -19.75 -3.90
N ASP A 130 -2.49 -20.55 -3.14
CA ASP A 130 -2.63 -22.01 -3.05
C ASP A 130 -3.61 -22.45 -1.95
N ASN A 131 -4.38 -21.49 -1.41
CA ASN A 131 -5.41 -21.68 -0.40
C ASN A 131 -4.90 -22.09 1.01
N LYS A 132 -3.60 -22.11 1.26
CA LYS A 132 -3.06 -22.30 2.61
C LYS A 132 -3.29 -21.06 3.48
N PRO A 133 -3.48 -21.21 4.81
CA PRO A 133 -3.65 -20.08 5.71
C PRO A 133 -2.38 -19.24 5.81
N ILE A 134 -2.55 -17.94 5.98
CA ILE A 134 -1.46 -17.03 6.36
C ILE A 134 -1.35 -17.05 7.88
N THR A 135 -0.16 -17.25 8.40
CA THR A 135 0.08 -17.42 9.83
C THR A 135 1.17 -16.47 10.35
N SER A 136 1.28 -16.38 11.68
CA SER A 136 2.36 -15.68 12.37
C SER A 136 3.75 -16.17 11.96
N HIS A 137 3.87 -17.43 11.59
CA HIS A 137 5.13 -18.01 11.10
C HIS A 137 5.55 -17.45 9.74
N ASP A 138 4.60 -17.10 8.86
CA ASP A 138 4.89 -16.42 7.59
C ASP A 138 5.38 -15.00 7.86
N VAL A 139 4.76 -14.31 8.81
CA VAL A 139 5.14 -12.93 9.19
C VAL A 139 6.56 -12.90 9.77
N GLU A 140 6.85 -13.77 10.74
CA GLU A 140 8.19 -13.87 11.33
C GLU A 140 9.25 -14.25 10.29
N TRP A 141 8.94 -15.25 9.47
CA TRP A 141 9.85 -15.71 8.41
C TRP A 141 10.13 -14.60 7.41
N THR A 142 9.09 -13.84 7.00
CA THR A 142 9.24 -12.69 6.10
C THR A 142 10.19 -11.67 6.69
N PHE A 143 9.92 -11.23 7.90
CA PHE A 143 10.73 -10.22 8.58
C PHE A 143 12.22 -10.64 8.64
N ASN A 144 12.48 -11.83 9.12
CA ASN A 144 13.85 -12.32 9.23
C ASN A 144 14.53 -12.46 7.86
N THR A 145 13.81 -12.96 6.85
CA THR A 145 14.35 -13.15 5.50
C THR A 145 14.67 -11.83 4.81
N ILE A 146 13.80 -10.83 4.88
CA ILE A 146 14.06 -9.52 4.23
C ILE A 146 15.18 -8.76 4.94
N LEU A 147 15.36 -8.92 6.25
CA LEU A 147 16.50 -8.34 6.97
C LEU A 147 17.82 -9.00 6.61
N GLU A 148 17.83 -10.32 6.47
CA GLU A 148 19.04 -11.09 6.17
C GLU A 148 19.43 -11.01 4.69
N LYS A 149 18.45 -11.25 3.80
CA LYS A 149 18.64 -11.52 2.36
C LYS A 149 18.02 -10.48 1.43
N GLY A 150 17.20 -9.58 1.98
CA GLY A 150 16.53 -8.53 1.21
C GLY A 150 17.41 -7.34 0.93
N HIS A 151 16.80 -6.34 0.28
CA HIS A 151 17.46 -5.06 0.00
C HIS A 151 17.97 -4.41 1.30
N PRO A 152 19.20 -3.85 1.34
CA PRO A 152 19.81 -3.29 2.55
C PRO A 152 18.97 -2.24 3.28
N SER A 153 18.08 -1.53 2.58
CA SER A 153 17.17 -0.54 3.18
C SER A 153 16.24 -1.12 4.25
N TYR A 154 15.87 -2.41 4.16
CA TYR A 154 15.04 -3.05 5.18
C TYR A 154 15.68 -3.05 6.56
N ARG A 155 17.02 -3.19 6.63
CA ARG A 155 17.75 -3.11 7.91
C ARG A 155 17.61 -1.74 8.56
N SER A 156 17.55 -0.67 7.77
CA SER A 156 17.32 0.69 8.27
C SER A 156 15.88 0.87 8.72
N TYR A 157 14.89 0.48 7.90
CA TYR A 157 13.47 0.61 8.23
C TYR A 157 13.06 -0.10 9.51
N TYR A 158 13.61 -1.29 9.75
CA TYR A 158 13.27 -2.14 10.91
C TYR A 158 14.32 -2.11 12.01
N SER A 159 15.26 -1.16 11.97
CA SER A 159 16.39 -1.10 12.90
C SER A 159 15.97 -1.03 14.37
N ASP A 160 14.82 -0.43 14.66
CA ASP A 160 14.28 -0.27 16.02
C ASP A 160 13.47 -1.47 16.52
N VAL A 161 13.26 -2.50 15.72
CA VAL A 161 12.69 -3.76 16.20
C VAL A 161 13.75 -4.51 17.01
N LYS A 162 13.38 -4.92 18.22
CA LYS A 162 14.25 -5.66 19.14
C LYS A 162 14.17 -7.17 18.89
N ASN A 163 12.96 -7.70 18.90
CA ASN A 163 12.65 -9.10 18.66
C ASN A 163 11.17 -9.28 18.30
N ILE A 164 10.84 -10.47 17.79
CA ILE A 164 9.48 -10.90 17.47
C ILE A 164 9.11 -12.04 18.41
N GLU A 165 7.84 -12.10 18.80
CA GLU A 165 7.24 -13.14 19.63
C GLU A 165 5.99 -13.69 18.93
N ILE A 166 6.01 -14.97 18.59
CA ILE A 166 4.83 -15.69 18.12
C ILE A 166 4.03 -16.14 19.34
N ILE A 167 2.85 -15.52 19.56
CA ILE A 167 1.96 -15.89 20.66
C ILE A 167 1.16 -17.14 20.28
N ASN A 168 0.64 -17.17 19.04
CA ASN A 168 -0.03 -18.33 18.44
C ASN A 168 -0.03 -18.17 16.90
N ASN A 169 -0.68 -19.10 16.18
CA ASN A 169 -0.71 -19.08 14.71
C ASN A 169 -1.29 -17.80 14.10
N PHE A 170 -2.11 -17.05 14.83
CA PHE A 170 -2.77 -15.84 14.34
C PHE A 170 -2.51 -14.60 15.20
N THR A 171 -1.51 -14.67 16.09
CA THR A 171 -1.16 -13.53 16.94
C THR A 171 0.35 -13.41 17.04
N ILE A 172 0.88 -12.27 16.64
CA ILE A 172 2.31 -11.99 16.62
C ILE A 172 2.59 -10.62 17.24
N LYS A 173 3.66 -10.53 18.02
CA LYS A 173 4.07 -9.32 18.73
C LYS A 173 5.47 -8.91 18.33
N PHE A 174 5.64 -7.63 18.03
CA PHE A 174 6.93 -7.00 17.77
C PHE A 174 7.31 -6.14 18.97
N HIS A 175 8.46 -6.41 19.54
CA HIS A 175 9.06 -5.63 20.62
C HIS A 175 10.04 -4.62 20.05
N PHE A 176 10.03 -3.39 20.56
CA PHE A 176 10.88 -2.30 20.10
C PHE A 176 12.08 -2.09 21.03
N LYS A 177 13.18 -1.56 20.49
CA LYS A 177 14.37 -1.20 21.26
C LYS A 177 14.12 0.02 22.16
N ASN A 178 13.26 0.93 21.66
CA ASN A 178 12.83 2.14 22.36
C ASN A 178 11.44 2.53 21.85
N ASN A 179 10.80 3.52 22.47
CA ASN A 179 9.46 4.01 22.12
C ASN A 179 9.46 5.36 21.37
N ASN A 180 10.61 5.81 20.87
CA ASN A 180 10.75 7.13 20.25
C ASN A 180 10.29 7.12 18.79
N ASN A 181 10.37 5.98 18.10
CA ASN A 181 9.97 5.85 16.70
C ASN A 181 8.46 5.62 16.57
N ARG A 182 7.72 6.72 16.42
CA ARG A 182 6.25 6.71 16.34
C ARG A 182 5.71 6.09 15.04
N GLU A 183 6.54 6.03 13.99
CA GLU A 183 6.16 5.49 12.67
C GLU A 183 6.37 3.98 12.57
N LEU A 184 7.22 3.40 13.42
CA LEU A 184 7.60 1.99 13.36
C LEU A 184 6.41 1.02 13.32
N PRO A 185 5.33 1.22 14.11
CA PRO A 185 4.14 0.38 14.03
C PRO A 185 3.51 0.32 12.63
N ILE A 186 3.44 1.46 11.94
CA ILE A 186 2.89 1.54 10.57
C ILE A 186 3.88 0.96 9.57
N ILE A 187 5.17 1.23 9.71
CA ILE A 187 6.23 0.68 8.86
C ILE A 187 6.19 -0.86 8.89
N ILE A 188 6.03 -1.46 10.08
CA ILE A 188 5.84 -2.92 10.22
C ILE A 188 4.53 -3.36 9.57
N GLY A 189 3.45 -2.59 9.77
CA GLY A 189 2.14 -2.87 9.18
C GLY A 189 2.15 -2.90 7.65
N GLN A 190 3.00 -2.11 7.00
CA GLN A 190 3.14 -2.04 5.55
C GLN A 190 4.01 -3.17 4.95
N MET A 191 4.64 -3.98 5.80
CA MET A 191 5.47 -5.10 5.34
C MET A 191 4.63 -6.09 4.51
N LYS A 192 4.99 -6.29 3.24
CA LYS A 192 4.42 -7.33 2.39
C LYS A 192 4.81 -8.70 2.91
N ILE A 193 3.83 -9.55 3.18
CA ILE A 193 4.07 -10.87 3.77
C ILE A 193 4.33 -11.88 2.67
N LEU A 194 5.29 -12.76 2.91
CA LEU A 194 5.77 -13.78 1.99
C LEU A 194 5.41 -15.19 2.50
N PRO A 195 5.04 -16.13 1.62
CA PRO A 195 4.72 -17.50 2.00
C PRO A 195 5.99 -18.28 2.38
N LYS A 196 6.17 -18.56 3.66
CA LYS A 196 7.29 -19.36 4.18
C LYS A 196 7.41 -20.67 3.44
N HIS A 197 6.33 -21.45 3.35
CA HIS A 197 6.30 -22.76 2.73
C HIS A 197 6.71 -22.79 1.25
N PHE A 198 6.58 -21.67 0.55
CA PHE A 198 7.02 -21.54 -0.84
C PHE A 198 8.49 -21.19 -0.97
N TRP A 199 8.99 -20.33 -0.06
CA TRP A 199 10.32 -19.76 -0.18
C TRP A 199 11.39 -20.45 0.66
N GLU A 200 11.06 -21.12 1.76
CA GLU A 200 12.03 -21.67 2.72
C GLU A 200 13.06 -22.63 2.10
N ASN A 201 12.67 -23.35 1.03
CA ASN A 201 13.54 -24.27 0.31
C ASN A 201 14.14 -23.67 -0.98
N LYS A 202 14.05 -22.35 -1.19
CA LYS A 202 14.59 -21.62 -2.34
C LYS A 202 15.67 -20.64 -1.91
N LYS A 203 16.59 -20.37 -2.83
CA LYS A 203 17.59 -19.29 -2.63
C LYS A 203 16.93 -17.94 -2.88
N PHE A 204 16.30 -17.36 -1.85
CA PHE A 204 15.51 -16.13 -1.91
C PHE A 204 16.28 -14.96 -2.55
N ASP A 205 17.54 -14.77 -2.17
CA ASP A 205 18.45 -13.70 -2.59
C ASP A 205 18.95 -13.80 -4.04
N SER A 206 18.69 -14.91 -4.70
CA SER A 206 19.09 -15.15 -6.10
C SER A 206 17.93 -15.62 -7.00
N SER A 207 16.73 -15.75 -6.46
CA SER A 207 15.54 -16.22 -7.19
C SER A 207 14.87 -15.09 -7.97
N VAL A 208 15.57 -14.54 -8.97
CA VAL A 208 15.09 -13.37 -9.74
C VAL A 208 13.94 -13.68 -10.70
N LEU A 209 13.86 -14.89 -11.28
CA LEU A 209 12.85 -15.28 -12.28
C LEU A 209 11.83 -16.30 -11.76
N THR A 210 11.83 -16.58 -10.47
CA THR A 210 10.82 -17.45 -9.88
C THR A 210 9.49 -16.72 -9.84
N ILE A 211 8.47 -17.25 -10.52
CA ILE A 211 7.10 -16.72 -10.43
C ILE A 211 6.64 -16.88 -8.98
N PRO A 212 6.34 -15.77 -8.29
CA PRO A 212 6.04 -15.81 -6.87
C PRO A 212 4.64 -16.34 -6.59
N LEU A 213 4.49 -17.03 -5.46
CA LEU A 213 3.22 -17.29 -4.82
C LEU A 213 2.89 -16.11 -3.91
N GLY A 214 1.69 -15.57 -3.99
CA GLY A 214 1.26 -14.42 -3.20
C GLY A 214 -0.06 -14.63 -2.47
N SER A 215 -0.58 -13.54 -1.94
CA SER A 215 -1.85 -13.46 -1.21
C SER A 215 -2.76 -12.35 -1.74
N GLY A 216 -2.23 -11.53 -2.63
CA GLY A 216 -2.88 -10.31 -3.13
C GLY A 216 -3.96 -10.56 -4.18
N PRO A 217 -4.60 -9.48 -4.64
CA PRO A 217 -5.73 -9.56 -5.56
C PRO A 217 -5.36 -10.04 -6.97
N TYR A 218 -4.08 -10.00 -7.33
CA TYR A 218 -3.59 -10.43 -8.64
C TYR A 218 -2.48 -11.46 -8.53
N LYS A 219 -2.31 -12.25 -9.59
CA LYS A 219 -1.15 -13.12 -9.81
C LYS A 219 -0.59 -12.87 -11.21
N ILE A 220 0.66 -13.22 -11.43
CA ILE A 220 1.27 -13.17 -12.76
C ILE A 220 0.57 -14.19 -13.67
N LYS A 221 0.09 -13.71 -14.82
CA LYS A 221 -0.49 -14.52 -15.89
C LYS A 221 0.54 -14.87 -16.95
N GLU A 222 1.31 -13.85 -17.36
CA GLU A 222 2.27 -13.96 -18.46
C GLU A 222 3.45 -13.01 -18.23
N VAL A 223 4.64 -13.45 -18.59
CA VAL A 223 5.88 -12.67 -18.55
C VAL A 223 6.60 -12.82 -19.88
N ASN A 224 6.89 -11.69 -20.52
CA ASN A 224 7.83 -11.58 -21.61
C ASN A 224 8.98 -10.69 -21.13
N LEU A 225 10.05 -11.32 -20.70
CA LEU A 225 11.13 -10.70 -19.94
C LEU A 225 11.67 -9.44 -20.63
N GLY A 226 11.72 -8.34 -19.90
CA GLY A 226 12.21 -7.04 -20.35
C GLY A 226 11.27 -6.31 -21.31
N LYS A 227 10.14 -6.88 -21.70
CA LYS A 227 9.20 -6.30 -22.67
C LYS A 227 7.83 -6.02 -22.08
N ASN A 228 7.17 -7.02 -21.51
CA ASN A 228 5.85 -6.84 -20.91
C ASN A 228 5.58 -7.87 -19.81
N ILE A 229 4.62 -7.55 -18.96
CA ILE A 229 4.12 -8.43 -17.92
C ILE A 229 2.62 -8.25 -17.78
N THR A 230 1.92 -9.35 -17.58
CA THR A 230 0.46 -9.39 -17.46
C THR A 230 0.08 -10.04 -16.14
N TYR A 231 -0.81 -9.36 -15.43
CA TYR A 231 -1.42 -9.86 -14.19
C TYR A 231 -2.89 -10.20 -14.43
N GLU A 232 -3.38 -11.27 -13.81
CA GLU A 232 -4.79 -11.61 -13.80
C GLU A 232 -5.36 -11.54 -12.37
N ARG A 233 -6.57 -11.01 -12.27
CA ARG A 233 -7.27 -10.86 -10.99
C ARG A 233 -7.75 -12.22 -10.47
N ILE A 234 -7.59 -12.45 -9.19
CA ILE A 234 -8.10 -13.62 -8.48
C ILE A 234 -9.56 -13.35 -8.07
N LYS A 235 -10.51 -13.99 -8.78
CA LYS A 235 -11.94 -13.77 -8.54
C LYS A 235 -12.39 -14.19 -7.15
N SER A 236 -11.77 -15.21 -6.58
CA SER A 236 -12.02 -15.74 -5.23
C SER A 236 -11.03 -15.19 -4.18
N HIS A 237 -10.49 -13.99 -4.41
CA HIS A 237 -9.55 -13.36 -3.47
C HIS A 237 -10.17 -13.23 -2.08
N TRP A 238 -9.45 -13.72 -1.07
CA TRP A 238 -9.95 -13.83 0.31
C TRP A 238 -10.39 -12.49 0.92
N ALA A 239 -9.66 -11.43 0.61
CA ALA A 239 -9.89 -10.08 1.14
C ALA A 239 -10.82 -9.21 0.27
N ALA A 240 -11.42 -9.76 -0.81
CA ALA A 240 -12.20 -8.96 -1.77
C ALA A 240 -13.40 -8.23 -1.15
N LYS A 241 -13.93 -8.73 -0.02
CA LYS A 241 -15.07 -8.14 0.70
C LYS A 241 -14.68 -7.33 1.93
N LEU A 242 -13.39 -7.20 2.23
CA LEU A 242 -12.97 -6.33 3.33
C LEU A 242 -13.19 -4.86 2.93
N PRO A 243 -13.63 -4.00 3.85
CA PRO A 243 -13.90 -2.57 3.58
C PRO A 243 -12.75 -1.87 2.86
N VAL A 244 -11.52 -2.17 3.23
CA VAL A 244 -10.29 -1.62 2.62
C VAL A 244 -10.08 -2.01 1.15
N ASN A 245 -10.78 -3.02 0.64
CA ASN A 245 -10.68 -3.52 -0.73
C ASN A 245 -11.94 -3.27 -1.58
N ILE A 246 -13.02 -2.81 -0.97
CA ILE A 246 -14.23 -2.43 -1.72
C ILE A 246 -13.91 -1.26 -2.65
N GLY A 247 -14.34 -1.37 -3.90
CA GLY A 247 -14.08 -0.35 -4.94
C GLY A 247 -12.68 -0.44 -5.59
N HIS A 248 -11.77 -1.26 -5.05
CA HIS A 248 -10.43 -1.48 -5.61
C HIS A 248 -10.35 -2.73 -6.49
N ASN A 249 -9.23 -2.89 -7.22
CA ASN A 249 -8.92 -4.11 -8.00
C ASN A 249 -10.02 -4.45 -9.03
N ASN A 250 -10.39 -3.44 -9.85
CA ASN A 250 -11.58 -3.51 -10.70
C ASN A 250 -11.34 -4.24 -12.03
N PHE A 251 -10.11 -4.23 -12.56
CA PHE A 251 -9.79 -4.86 -13.84
C PHE A 251 -9.51 -6.36 -13.68
N ASP A 252 -9.97 -7.18 -14.64
CA ASP A 252 -9.63 -8.60 -14.68
C ASP A 252 -8.18 -8.82 -15.06
N ILE A 253 -7.64 -7.94 -15.92
CA ILE A 253 -6.27 -7.99 -16.43
C ILE A 253 -5.61 -6.62 -16.26
N ILE A 254 -4.38 -6.63 -15.76
CA ILE A 254 -3.47 -5.47 -15.79
C ILE A 254 -2.30 -5.87 -16.69
N HIS A 255 -2.08 -5.13 -17.74
CA HIS A 255 -1.00 -5.38 -18.69
C HIS A 255 -0.05 -4.19 -18.71
N TYR A 256 1.25 -4.43 -18.56
CA TYR A 256 2.30 -3.41 -18.65
C TYR A 256 3.19 -3.70 -19.85
N ASP A 257 3.29 -2.73 -20.77
CA ASP A 257 4.30 -2.69 -21.81
C ASP A 257 5.47 -1.78 -21.40
N TYR A 258 6.68 -2.22 -21.68
CA TYR A 258 7.91 -1.47 -21.38
C TYR A 258 8.40 -0.73 -22.62
N TYR A 259 8.61 0.55 -22.47
CA TYR A 259 9.09 1.45 -23.50
C TYR A 259 10.48 1.97 -23.16
N ARG A 260 11.28 2.21 -24.20
CA ARG A 260 12.67 2.65 -24.04
C ARG A 260 12.78 3.99 -23.31
N ASP A 261 11.96 4.96 -23.68
CA ASP A 261 12.03 6.33 -23.17
C ASP A 261 10.65 7.01 -23.13
N SER A 262 10.59 8.18 -22.48
CA SER A 262 9.35 8.92 -22.25
C SER A 262 8.69 9.42 -23.53
N ASN A 263 9.47 9.79 -24.57
CA ASN A 263 8.90 10.31 -25.82
C ASN A 263 8.14 9.22 -26.55
N VAL A 264 8.75 8.02 -26.63
CA VAL A 264 8.08 6.85 -27.21
C VAL A 264 6.81 6.50 -26.46
N MET A 265 6.83 6.58 -25.10
CA MET A 265 5.63 6.36 -24.29
C MET A 265 4.54 7.39 -24.58
N ILE A 266 4.88 8.67 -24.76
CA ILE A 266 3.90 9.73 -25.08
C ILE A 266 3.26 9.44 -26.44
N GLU A 267 4.04 9.10 -27.45
CA GLU A 267 3.51 8.76 -28.77
C GLU A 267 2.64 7.48 -28.75
N ALA A 268 3.02 6.48 -27.95
CA ALA A 268 2.20 5.28 -27.74
C ALA A 268 0.86 5.61 -27.05
N LEU A 269 0.83 6.54 -26.07
CA LEU A 269 -0.42 7.01 -25.46
C LEU A 269 -1.32 7.70 -26.51
N LYS A 270 -0.73 8.56 -27.35
CA LYS A 270 -1.45 9.24 -28.44
C LYS A 270 -2.02 8.25 -29.46
N ALA A 271 -1.33 7.13 -29.68
CA ALA A 271 -1.76 6.04 -30.54
C ALA A 271 -2.78 5.08 -29.87
N ASN A 272 -3.18 5.34 -28.60
CA ASN A 272 -4.07 4.48 -27.78
C ASN A 272 -3.51 3.06 -27.55
N GLU A 273 -2.18 2.92 -27.46
CA GLU A 273 -1.56 1.62 -27.16
C GLU A 273 -1.71 1.26 -25.67
N TYR A 274 -1.88 2.25 -24.79
CA TYR A 274 -2.17 2.06 -23.37
C TYR A 274 -3.13 3.13 -22.83
N ASP A 275 -3.75 2.88 -21.66
CA ASP A 275 -4.95 3.56 -21.21
C ASP A 275 -4.71 4.69 -20.19
N PHE A 276 -3.61 4.64 -19.43
CA PHE A 276 -3.38 5.60 -18.33
C PHE A 276 -1.90 5.93 -18.19
N ARG A 277 -1.61 7.21 -17.98
CA ARG A 277 -0.28 7.73 -17.65
C ARG A 277 -0.34 8.71 -16.50
N SER A 278 0.50 8.48 -15.50
CA SER A 278 0.82 9.49 -14.49
C SER A 278 1.99 10.33 -15.00
N GLU A 279 1.78 11.64 -15.16
CA GLU A 279 2.81 12.55 -15.66
C GLU A 279 3.36 13.42 -14.53
N ASN A 280 4.67 13.35 -14.31
CA ASN A 280 5.38 14.09 -13.27
C ASN A 280 6.51 14.98 -13.83
N ILE A 281 6.56 15.15 -15.16
CA ILE A 281 7.45 16.09 -15.83
C ILE A 281 6.67 17.32 -16.24
N SER A 282 6.90 18.45 -15.59
CA SER A 282 6.16 19.70 -15.81
C SER A 282 6.13 20.16 -17.26
N LYS A 283 7.24 20.03 -17.99
CA LYS A 283 7.32 20.33 -19.41
C LYS A 283 6.37 19.44 -20.21
N GLU A 284 6.40 18.13 -20.01
CA GLU A 284 5.55 17.19 -20.74
C GLU A 284 4.07 17.44 -20.41
N TRP A 285 3.75 17.66 -19.13
CA TRP A 285 2.42 18.05 -18.71
C TRP A 285 1.92 19.29 -19.45
N ALA A 286 2.75 20.33 -19.55
CA ALA A 286 2.36 21.60 -20.18
C ALA A 286 2.25 21.53 -21.70
N THR A 287 3.02 20.69 -22.38
CA THR A 287 3.21 20.79 -23.83
C THR A 287 2.86 19.53 -24.63
N ALA A 288 3.05 18.33 -24.06
CA ALA A 288 3.03 17.10 -24.86
C ALA A 288 1.62 16.63 -25.24
N TYR A 289 0.59 17.10 -24.57
CA TYR A 289 -0.79 16.60 -24.71
C TYR A 289 -1.75 17.61 -25.35
N ASN A 290 -1.25 18.74 -25.87
CA ASN A 290 -2.07 19.83 -26.40
C ASN A 290 -2.86 19.42 -27.64
N ASP A 291 -2.34 18.54 -28.46
CA ASP A 291 -2.99 17.97 -29.64
C ASP A 291 -4.13 17.00 -29.29
N LEU A 292 -4.15 16.48 -28.05
CA LEU A 292 -5.21 15.59 -27.56
C LEU A 292 -6.39 16.32 -26.90
N ASN A 293 -6.27 17.61 -26.64
CA ASN A 293 -7.31 18.39 -25.90
C ASN A 293 -8.68 18.35 -26.60
N ASN A 294 -8.74 18.13 -27.91
CA ASN A 294 -9.97 18.00 -28.68
C ASN A 294 -10.44 16.54 -28.86
N ASN A 295 -9.68 15.57 -28.34
CA ASN A 295 -10.05 14.16 -28.38
C ASN A 295 -10.99 13.85 -27.21
N ARG A 296 -12.26 13.54 -27.49
CA ARG A 296 -13.28 13.23 -26.46
C ARG A 296 -12.97 12.00 -25.62
N ASN A 297 -12.05 11.14 -26.07
CA ASN A 297 -11.64 9.92 -25.38
C ASN A 297 -10.40 10.15 -24.50
N PHE A 298 -9.82 11.34 -24.49
CA PHE A 298 -8.66 11.69 -23.69
C PHE A 298 -9.04 12.68 -22.59
N ILE A 299 -8.69 12.33 -21.36
CA ILE A 299 -8.93 13.17 -20.18
C ILE A 299 -7.57 13.52 -19.58
N LYS A 300 -7.27 14.81 -19.45
CA LYS A 300 -6.12 15.35 -18.73
C LYS A 300 -6.61 16.02 -17.46
N GLU A 301 -6.22 15.51 -16.31
CA GLU A 301 -6.75 15.91 -15.01
C GLU A 301 -5.65 16.06 -13.96
N GLU A 302 -5.74 17.07 -13.12
CA GLU A 302 -4.95 17.24 -11.92
C GLU A 302 -5.75 16.69 -10.73
N ILE A 303 -5.19 15.70 -10.05
CA ILE A 303 -5.85 15.05 -8.91
C ILE A 303 -5.15 15.50 -7.63
N ASN A 304 -5.86 16.30 -6.84
CA ASN A 304 -5.38 16.69 -5.52
C ASN A 304 -5.48 15.51 -4.54
N HIS A 305 -4.46 15.34 -3.72
CA HIS A 305 -4.41 14.27 -2.72
C HIS A 305 -3.59 14.70 -1.49
N GLU A 306 -3.80 14.02 -0.37
CA GLU A 306 -3.15 14.29 0.90
C GLU A 306 -1.98 13.33 1.21
N LEU A 307 -1.48 12.62 0.19
CA LEU A 307 -0.37 11.70 0.36
C LEU A 307 0.93 12.45 0.67
N PRO A 308 1.77 11.91 1.57
CA PRO A 308 3.10 12.46 1.82
C PRO A 308 3.92 12.56 0.54
N GLN A 309 4.51 13.70 0.29
CA GLN A 309 5.33 13.96 -0.88
C GLN A 309 6.81 13.91 -0.54
N GLY A 310 7.61 13.38 -1.47
CA GLY A 310 9.05 13.47 -1.40
C GLY A 310 9.53 14.89 -1.65
N MET A 311 10.71 15.22 -1.15
CA MET A 311 11.37 16.50 -1.39
C MET A 311 12.53 16.33 -2.36
N GLN A 312 12.57 17.14 -3.42
CA GLN A 312 13.78 17.33 -4.23
C GLN A 312 14.53 18.55 -3.73
N ALA A 313 15.76 18.35 -3.28
CA ALA A 313 16.57 19.42 -2.73
C ALA A 313 18.06 19.18 -2.92
N PHE A 314 18.84 20.27 -2.89
CA PHE A 314 20.28 20.20 -2.71
C PHE A 314 20.59 20.03 -1.22
N ILE A 315 21.12 18.86 -0.85
CA ILE A 315 21.46 18.54 0.53
C ILE A 315 22.93 18.87 0.77
N TYR A 316 23.20 19.85 1.66
CA TYR A 316 24.55 20.22 2.03
C TYR A 316 25.17 19.18 2.97
N ASN A 317 26.36 18.68 2.61
CA ASN A 317 27.11 17.78 3.48
C ASN A 317 27.74 18.58 4.63
N ILE A 318 27.04 18.75 5.73
CA ILE A 318 27.49 19.50 6.91
C ILE A 318 28.69 18.87 7.65
N ARG A 319 29.16 17.69 7.26
CA ARG A 319 30.43 17.13 7.73
C ARG A 319 31.64 17.87 7.14
N LYS A 320 31.47 18.59 6.02
CA LYS A 320 32.46 19.50 5.49
C LYS A 320 32.37 20.85 6.20
N ASP A 321 33.51 21.37 6.64
CA ASP A 321 33.55 22.59 7.45
C ASP A 321 32.92 23.82 6.79
N ILE A 322 33.10 23.97 5.49
CA ILE A 322 32.47 25.05 4.72
C ILE A 322 30.93 25.06 4.84
N PHE A 323 30.29 23.89 4.92
CA PHE A 323 28.85 23.81 5.03
C PHE A 323 28.33 23.77 6.47
N LYS A 324 29.17 23.80 7.47
CA LYS A 324 28.77 24.04 8.86
C LYS A 324 28.26 25.45 9.06
N ASN A 325 28.76 26.42 8.27
CA ASN A 325 28.34 27.81 8.31
C ASN A 325 26.88 27.93 7.78
N ILE A 326 25.96 28.33 8.66
CA ILE A 326 24.54 28.46 8.32
C ILE A 326 24.30 29.62 7.36
N GLU A 327 25.06 30.73 7.47
CA GLU A 327 24.89 31.91 6.61
C GLU A 327 25.32 31.61 5.16
N LEU A 328 26.36 30.79 4.99
CA LEU A 328 26.69 30.29 3.66
C LEU A 328 25.57 29.44 3.05
N ARG A 329 24.94 28.54 3.82
CA ARG A 329 23.83 27.74 3.31
C ARG A 329 22.63 28.61 2.95
N LYS A 330 22.31 29.63 3.75
CA LYS A 330 21.28 30.63 3.44
C LYS A 330 21.59 31.39 2.16
N ALA A 331 22.84 31.86 2.02
CA ALA A 331 23.29 32.59 0.82
C ALA A 331 23.15 31.73 -0.45
N LEU A 332 23.53 30.44 -0.39
CA LEU A 332 23.37 29.52 -1.50
C LEU A 332 21.91 29.25 -1.82
N ALA A 333 21.02 29.17 -0.80
CA ALA A 333 19.58 28.99 -1.01
C ALA A 333 18.97 30.26 -1.67
N LEU A 334 19.44 31.45 -1.33
CA LEU A 334 19.01 32.70 -1.96
C LEU A 334 19.54 32.89 -3.38
N ALA A 335 20.67 32.27 -3.72
CA ALA A 335 21.24 32.29 -5.07
C ALA A 335 20.40 31.49 -6.08
N PHE A 336 19.49 30.61 -5.62
CA PHE A 336 18.56 29.88 -6.47
C PHE A 336 17.25 30.65 -6.60
N ASP A 337 17.06 31.29 -7.75
CA ASP A 337 15.79 31.97 -8.08
C ASP A 337 14.72 30.93 -8.46
N PHE A 338 13.99 30.48 -7.43
CA PHE A 338 12.93 29.49 -7.62
C PHE A 338 11.77 30.06 -8.47
N GLU A 339 11.37 31.31 -8.25
CA GLU A 339 10.23 31.91 -8.92
C GLU A 339 10.46 32.02 -10.43
N TRP A 340 11.65 32.50 -10.81
CA TRP A 340 12.06 32.54 -12.21
C TRP A 340 12.15 31.14 -12.82
N THR A 341 12.76 30.20 -12.11
CA THR A 341 12.92 28.82 -12.55
C THR A 341 11.56 28.14 -12.71
N ASN A 342 10.66 28.31 -11.72
CA ASN A 342 9.32 27.75 -11.78
C ASN A 342 8.53 28.31 -12.97
N LYS A 343 8.51 29.61 -13.13
CA LYS A 343 7.82 30.28 -14.23
C LYS A 343 8.36 29.90 -15.61
N THR A 344 9.70 29.84 -15.75
CA THR A 344 10.35 29.72 -17.05
C THR A 344 10.60 28.28 -17.47
N LEU A 345 11.02 27.42 -16.54
CA LEU A 345 11.41 26.05 -16.84
C LEU A 345 10.36 25.01 -16.42
N PHE A 346 9.58 25.32 -15.38
CA PHE A 346 8.60 24.37 -14.82
C PHE A 346 7.15 24.75 -15.10
N TYR A 347 6.92 25.76 -15.95
CA TYR A 347 5.57 26.18 -16.40
C TYR A 347 4.62 26.56 -15.25
N GLY A 348 5.17 27.00 -14.11
CA GLY A 348 4.40 27.37 -12.92
C GLY A 348 3.81 26.20 -12.13
N GLN A 349 4.27 24.97 -12.38
CA GLN A 349 3.64 23.76 -11.84
C GLN A 349 4.04 23.43 -10.39
N TYR A 350 5.04 24.10 -9.83
CA TYR A 350 5.57 23.77 -8.50
C TYR A 350 5.35 24.87 -7.49
N ILE A 351 5.34 24.48 -6.23
CA ILE A 351 5.37 25.36 -5.08
C ILE A 351 6.67 25.13 -4.34
N ARG A 352 7.33 26.22 -3.89
CA ARG A 352 8.55 26.09 -3.08
C ARG A 352 8.20 25.47 -1.73
N SER A 353 8.85 24.37 -1.39
CA SER A 353 8.72 23.76 -0.07
C SER A 353 9.45 24.61 0.97
N ASN A 354 8.75 24.96 2.04
CA ASN A 354 9.26 25.75 3.17
C ASN A 354 9.17 24.88 4.44
N SER A 355 9.83 23.76 4.50
CA SER A 355 9.87 22.92 5.68
C SER A 355 10.93 23.37 6.66
#